data_465090e9163dc1dd24894f6ff6093016
#
_entry.id   465090e9163dc1dd24894f6ff6093016
#
_cell.length_a   1.000
_cell.length_b   1.000
_cell.length_c   1.000
_cell.angle_alpha   90.00
_cell.angle_beta   90.00
_cell.angle_gamma   90.00
#
_symmetry.space_group_name_H-M   'P 1'
#
loop_
_entity.id
_entity.type
_entity.pdbx_description
1 polymer ?
#
loop_
_entity_poly.entity_id
_entity_poly.type
_entity_poly.pdbx_seq_one_letter_code
_entity_poly.pdbx_strand_id
1 'polypeptide(L)'
;IEAARGVLNVVTANMERALRHVSVERGHDPRDFALMPFGGAGGLHAVELARALRIPKVLVPTLPGALSALGVLEADVVKEQSRTVMVKASRDIEQKLESIFRAMEKQARATLRREGFTESVQRHERSLAARYHGQSFELQIKQTRGNIAAAFHRAHQARYGYAQEKNAVEIVSARVRSIGIVRSLRVSKGAHTQGAAKSHDFIATYLDQKKVRAAVYRRDELRPGDRLRTPCIVTEYSATTLVPEHTRAAVDQHRNVVIQL
;
A
#
# COMPACT_ATOMS: atom_id res chain seq x y z
N ILE A 1 -35.05 0.41 10.52
CA ILE A 1 -33.74 0.54 11.21
C ILE A 1 -33.05 -0.82 11.28
N GLU A 2 -33.76 -1.87 11.75
CA GLU A 2 -33.20 -3.23 11.90
C GLU A 2 -32.68 -3.81 10.57
N ALA A 3 -33.47 -3.73 9.49
CA ALA A 3 -33.03 -4.18 8.16
C ALA A 3 -31.80 -3.44 7.66
N ALA A 4 -31.75 -2.12 7.84
CA ALA A 4 -30.57 -1.32 7.45
C ALA A 4 -29.32 -1.73 8.23
N ARG A 5 -29.47 -2.01 9.53
CA ARG A 5 -28.37 -2.54 10.35
C ARG A 5 -27.91 -3.92 9.88
N GLY A 6 -28.86 -4.80 9.52
CA GLY A 6 -28.53 -6.11 8.94
C GLY A 6 -27.65 -5.98 7.71
N VAL A 7 -27.96 -5.05 6.81
CA VAL A 7 -27.15 -4.77 5.63
C VAL A 7 -25.73 -4.30 6.02
N LEU A 8 -25.63 -3.33 6.95
CA LEU A 8 -24.35 -2.84 7.42
C LEU A 8 -23.50 -3.93 8.06
N ASN A 9 -24.10 -4.81 8.88
CA ASN A 9 -23.39 -5.92 9.51
C ASN A 9 -22.82 -6.90 8.48
N VAL A 10 -23.59 -7.22 7.42
CA VAL A 10 -23.12 -8.10 6.34
C VAL A 10 -21.94 -7.45 5.58
N VAL A 11 -22.04 -6.16 5.27
CA VAL A 11 -20.98 -5.42 4.60
C VAL A 11 -19.72 -5.40 5.47
N THR A 12 -19.84 -5.05 6.76
CA THR A 12 -18.71 -5.02 7.70
C THR A 12 -18.07 -6.40 7.84
N ALA A 13 -18.85 -7.48 7.94
CA ALA A 13 -18.32 -8.85 8.01
C ALA A 13 -17.54 -9.26 6.74
N ASN A 14 -18.01 -8.85 5.56
CA ASN A 14 -17.28 -9.10 4.31
C ASN A 14 -15.97 -8.31 4.24
N MET A 15 -15.98 -7.05 4.67
CA MET A 15 -14.76 -6.22 4.74
C MET A 15 -13.77 -6.78 5.76
N GLU A 16 -14.25 -7.23 6.93
CA GLU A 16 -13.42 -7.88 7.96
C GLU A 16 -12.73 -9.13 7.40
N ARG A 17 -13.47 -9.99 6.69
CA ARG A 17 -12.90 -11.19 6.05
C ARG A 17 -11.78 -10.84 5.07
N ALA A 18 -11.97 -9.81 4.24
CA ALA A 18 -10.94 -9.35 3.31
C ALA A 18 -9.69 -8.85 4.04
N LEU A 19 -9.86 -8.10 5.13
CA LEU A 19 -8.74 -7.64 5.95
C LEU A 19 -8.00 -8.79 6.63
N ARG A 20 -8.72 -9.81 7.14
CA ARG A 20 -8.10 -11.02 7.71
C ARG A 20 -7.26 -11.77 6.69
N HIS A 21 -7.75 -11.88 5.46
CA HIS A 21 -7.02 -12.56 4.38
C HIS A 21 -5.65 -11.90 4.08
N VAL A 22 -5.56 -10.58 4.16
CA VAL A 22 -4.29 -9.86 3.89
C VAL A 22 -3.43 -9.64 5.13
N SER A 23 -3.93 -9.91 6.33
CA SER A 23 -3.22 -9.76 7.60
C SER A 23 -3.02 -11.09 8.32
N VAL A 24 -4.03 -11.56 9.04
CA VAL A 24 -3.95 -12.76 9.91
C VAL A 24 -3.52 -14.00 9.14
N GLU A 25 -4.11 -14.26 7.96
CA GLU A 25 -3.76 -15.43 7.15
C GLU A 25 -2.34 -15.36 6.57
N ARG A 26 -1.73 -14.17 6.59
CA ARG A 26 -0.32 -13.95 6.20
C ARG A 26 0.62 -13.87 7.40
N GLY A 27 0.13 -14.13 8.62
CA GLY A 27 0.92 -14.12 9.84
C GLY A 27 1.16 -12.74 10.45
N HIS A 28 0.41 -11.71 10.02
CA HIS A 28 0.49 -10.38 10.61
C HIS A 28 -0.59 -10.20 11.69
N ASP A 29 -0.21 -9.74 12.86
CA ASP A 29 -1.16 -9.40 13.92
C ASP A 29 -1.78 -8.01 13.67
N PRO A 30 -3.10 -7.91 13.47
CA PRO A 30 -3.75 -6.62 13.24
C PRO A 30 -3.56 -5.59 14.36
N ARG A 31 -3.28 -6.04 15.59
CA ARG A 31 -3.05 -5.16 16.75
C ARG A 31 -1.79 -4.31 16.64
N ASP A 32 -0.85 -4.72 15.81
CA ASP A 32 0.39 -3.98 15.56
C ASP A 32 0.25 -2.88 14.50
N PHE A 33 -0.94 -2.72 13.92
CA PHE A 33 -1.20 -1.81 12.81
C PHE A 33 -2.18 -0.70 13.17
N ALA A 34 -2.26 0.29 12.31
CA ALA A 34 -3.36 1.25 12.26
C ALA A 34 -4.21 0.98 11.01
N LEU A 35 -5.52 1.11 11.14
CA LEU A 35 -6.42 1.03 9.99
C LEU A 35 -6.51 2.38 9.31
N MET A 36 -6.20 2.44 8.02
CA MET A 36 -6.34 3.66 7.22
C MET A 36 -7.47 3.50 6.19
N PRO A 37 -8.65 4.03 6.47
CA PRO A 37 -9.76 4.02 5.51
C PRO A 37 -9.53 5.05 4.41
N PHE A 38 -9.89 4.68 3.18
CA PHE A 38 -9.94 5.60 2.05
C PHE A 38 -11.14 5.29 1.15
N GLY A 39 -11.42 6.19 0.19
CA GLY A 39 -12.67 6.18 -0.57
C GLY A 39 -13.80 6.91 0.17
N GLY A 40 -14.91 7.17 -0.53
CA GLY A 40 -16.01 8.01 -0.03
C GLY A 40 -16.68 7.48 1.23
N ALA A 41 -16.89 6.16 1.32
CA ALA A 41 -17.61 5.50 2.42
C ALA A 41 -16.67 4.76 3.41
N GLY A 42 -15.37 4.68 3.13
CA GLY A 42 -14.43 3.92 3.98
C GLY A 42 -14.45 4.37 5.44
N GLY A 43 -14.55 5.67 5.68
CA GLY A 43 -14.61 6.25 7.02
C GLY A 43 -15.87 5.90 7.82
N LEU A 44 -16.96 5.47 7.17
CA LEU A 44 -18.20 5.06 7.85
C LEU A 44 -18.04 3.71 8.57
N HIS A 45 -17.24 2.81 8.02
CA HIS A 45 -17.05 1.45 8.55
C HIS A 45 -15.78 1.30 9.39
N ALA A 46 -14.87 2.28 9.34
CA ALA A 46 -13.50 2.15 9.82
C ALA A 46 -13.40 1.78 11.31
N VAL A 47 -14.19 2.40 12.17
CA VAL A 47 -14.12 2.14 13.61
C VAL A 47 -14.71 0.78 13.98
N GLU A 48 -15.79 0.35 13.33
CA GLU A 48 -16.36 -0.98 13.54
C GLU A 48 -15.39 -2.08 13.10
N LEU A 49 -14.75 -1.92 11.93
CA LEU A 49 -13.73 -2.84 11.44
C LEU A 49 -12.52 -2.90 12.37
N ALA A 50 -12.06 -1.74 12.86
CA ALA A 50 -10.95 -1.68 13.80
C ALA A 50 -11.28 -2.40 15.12
N ARG A 51 -12.51 -2.23 15.63
CA ARG A 51 -12.99 -2.97 16.83
C ARG A 51 -13.04 -4.46 16.59
N ALA A 52 -13.61 -4.92 15.46
CA ALA A 52 -13.70 -6.34 15.11
C ALA A 52 -12.34 -7.03 15.02
N LEU A 53 -11.33 -6.32 14.49
CA LEU A 53 -9.96 -6.80 14.33
C LEU A 53 -9.03 -6.45 15.51
N ARG A 54 -9.54 -5.75 16.53
CA ARG A 54 -8.78 -5.23 17.68
C ARG A 54 -7.61 -4.34 17.28
N ILE A 55 -7.77 -3.60 16.19
CA ILE A 55 -6.82 -2.58 15.75
C ILE A 55 -6.98 -1.36 16.67
N PRO A 56 -5.92 -0.88 17.33
CA PRO A 56 -6.05 0.15 18.37
C PRO A 56 -6.30 1.56 17.83
N LYS A 57 -6.06 1.78 16.54
CA LYS A 57 -6.05 3.11 15.95
C LYS A 57 -6.59 3.12 14.52
N VAL A 58 -7.40 4.13 14.23
CA VAL A 58 -7.82 4.47 12.85
C VAL A 58 -7.19 5.80 12.47
N LEU A 59 -6.56 5.86 11.29
CA LEU A 59 -5.95 7.05 10.72
C LEU A 59 -6.73 7.45 9.46
N VAL A 60 -7.56 8.48 9.56
CA VAL A 60 -8.30 9.00 8.39
C VAL A 60 -7.45 10.09 7.73
N PRO A 61 -6.89 9.84 6.54
CA PRO A 61 -6.00 10.78 5.88
C PRO A 61 -6.73 12.03 5.41
N THR A 62 -5.96 13.03 5.02
CA THR A 62 -6.52 14.19 4.30
C THR A 62 -6.98 13.72 2.91
N LEU A 63 -8.18 14.13 2.48
CA LEU A 63 -8.78 13.77 1.19
C LEU A 63 -8.90 12.24 0.97
N PRO A 64 -9.51 11.48 1.89
CA PRO A 64 -9.58 10.02 1.77
C PRO A 64 -10.33 9.59 0.50
N GLY A 65 -11.31 10.34 0.02
CA GLY A 65 -12.03 10.05 -1.22
C GLY A 65 -11.17 10.17 -2.47
N ALA A 66 -10.09 10.94 -2.44
CA ALA A 66 -9.16 11.15 -3.55
C ALA A 66 -7.78 10.48 -3.32
N LEU A 67 -7.60 9.70 -2.23
CA LEU A 67 -6.30 9.14 -1.87
C LEU A 67 -5.72 8.22 -2.95
N SER A 68 -6.56 7.45 -3.64
CA SER A 68 -6.10 6.61 -4.77
C SER A 68 -5.57 7.44 -5.93
N ALA A 69 -6.21 8.56 -6.26
CA ALA A 69 -5.73 9.47 -7.30
C ALA A 69 -4.40 10.12 -6.88
N LEU A 70 -4.28 10.51 -5.62
CA LEU A 70 -3.01 11.00 -5.06
C LEU A 70 -1.91 9.94 -5.16
N GLY A 71 -2.22 8.68 -4.83
CA GLY A 71 -1.29 7.56 -4.97
C GLY A 71 -0.81 7.34 -6.40
N VAL A 72 -1.67 7.53 -7.40
CA VAL A 72 -1.29 7.47 -8.83
C VAL A 72 -0.35 8.62 -9.21
N LEU A 73 -0.60 9.83 -8.68
CA LEU A 73 0.27 10.99 -8.93
C LEU A 73 1.65 10.86 -8.29
N GLU A 74 1.74 10.13 -7.18
CA GLU A 74 2.98 9.88 -6.43
C GLU A 74 3.71 8.62 -6.89
N ALA A 75 3.06 7.76 -7.68
CA ALA A 75 3.66 6.51 -8.11
C ALA A 75 4.76 6.72 -9.14
N ASP A 76 5.87 6.05 -8.95
CA ASP A 76 6.93 5.98 -9.95
C ASP A 76 6.42 5.33 -11.24
N VAL A 77 6.90 5.80 -12.38
CA VAL A 77 6.61 5.17 -13.67
C VAL A 77 7.50 3.96 -13.86
N VAL A 78 6.90 2.77 -13.92
CA VAL A 78 7.64 1.51 -14.05
C VAL A 78 7.45 0.93 -15.45
N LYS A 79 8.57 0.59 -16.11
CA LYS A 79 8.61 -0.14 -17.38
C LYS A 79 9.32 -1.47 -17.15
N GLU A 80 8.62 -2.55 -17.37
CA GLU A 80 9.20 -3.88 -17.29
C GLU A 80 9.43 -4.46 -18.69
N GLN A 81 10.62 -4.98 -18.90
CA GLN A 81 10.99 -5.67 -20.11
C GLN A 81 11.53 -7.05 -19.74
N SER A 82 11.14 -8.04 -20.51
CA SER A 82 11.62 -9.41 -20.35
C SER A 82 12.06 -9.95 -21.71
N ARG A 83 13.18 -10.69 -21.72
CA ARG A 83 13.66 -11.40 -22.90
C ARG A 83 13.97 -12.84 -22.54
N THR A 84 13.35 -13.76 -23.25
CA THR A 84 13.64 -15.20 -23.12
C THR A 84 15.06 -15.48 -23.55
N VAL A 85 15.78 -16.28 -22.77
CA VAL A 85 17.19 -16.62 -22.99
C VAL A 85 17.38 -18.14 -23.16
N MET A 86 16.73 -18.94 -22.30
CA MET A 86 16.71 -20.40 -22.29
C MET A 86 18.12 -21.03 -22.42
N VAL A 87 18.99 -20.71 -21.45
CA VAL A 87 20.40 -21.19 -21.45
C VAL A 87 20.80 -21.73 -20.08
N LYS A 88 21.73 -22.65 -20.03
CA LYS A 88 22.33 -23.10 -18.77
C LYS A 88 23.20 -22.00 -18.17
N ALA A 89 23.15 -21.89 -16.85
CA ALA A 89 23.97 -20.91 -16.10
C ALA A 89 25.45 -21.39 -16.13
N SER A 90 26.21 -20.90 -17.10
CA SER A 90 27.65 -21.14 -17.25
C SER A 90 28.42 -19.82 -17.09
N ARG A 91 29.74 -19.90 -16.91
CA ARG A 91 30.57 -18.66 -16.79
C ARG A 91 30.56 -17.82 -18.06
N ASP A 92 30.41 -18.42 -19.22
CA ASP A 92 30.51 -17.75 -20.53
C ASP A 92 29.23 -16.94 -20.86
N ILE A 93 28.13 -17.17 -20.12
CA ILE A 93 26.87 -16.54 -20.42
C ILE A 93 26.84 -15.06 -20.00
N GLU A 94 27.74 -14.61 -19.13
CA GLU A 94 27.73 -13.24 -18.60
C GLU A 94 27.83 -12.18 -19.70
N GLN A 95 28.67 -12.37 -20.70
CA GLN A 95 28.80 -11.40 -21.82
C GLN A 95 27.52 -11.34 -22.65
N LYS A 96 26.88 -12.48 -22.91
CA LYS A 96 25.61 -12.52 -23.64
C LYS A 96 24.50 -11.85 -22.85
N LEU A 97 24.40 -12.11 -21.55
CA LEU A 97 23.42 -11.45 -20.68
C LEU A 97 23.65 -9.94 -20.61
N GLU A 98 24.91 -9.52 -20.49
CA GLU A 98 25.26 -8.10 -20.46
C GLU A 98 24.81 -7.36 -21.73
N SER A 99 25.02 -7.97 -22.93
CA SER A 99 24.54 -7.40 -24.19
C SER A 99 23.03 -7.27 -24.25
N ILE A 100 22.30 -8.28 -23.73
CA ILE A 100 20.84 -8.30 -23.64
C ILE A 100 20.36 -7.21 -22.70
N PHE A 101 20.94 -7.09 -21.50
CA PHE A 101 20.58 -6.08 -20.53
C PHE A 101 20.83 -4.66 -21.06
N ARG A 102 22.00 -4.39 -21.66
CA ARG A 102 22.30 -3.09 -22.26
C ARG A 102 21.30 -2.70 -23.34
N ALA A 103 20.90 -3.65 -24.19
CA ALA A 103 19.91 -3.39 -25.23
C ALA A 103 18.53 -3.02 -24.63
N MET A 104 18.07 -3.77 -23.63
CA MET A 104 16.81 -3.47 -22.92
C MET A 104 16.87 -2.14 -22.17
N GLU A 105 17.95 -1.88 -21.44
CA GLU A 105 18.13 -0.59 -20.73
C GLU A 105 18.19 0.59 -21.71
N LYS A 106 18.85 0.47 -22.84
CA LYS A 106 18.89 1.52 -23.86
C LYS A 106 17.48 1.87 -24.35
N GLN A 107 16.69 0.85 -24.64
CA GLN A 107 15.30 1.03 -25.05
C GLN A 107 14.45 1.67 -23.92
N ALA A 108 14.58 1.17 -22.70
CA ALA A 108 13.85 1.70 -21.55
C ALA A 108 14.21 3.16 -21.24
N ARG A 109 15.51 3.51 -21.29
CA ARG A 109 16.00 4.90 -21.14
C ARG A 109 15.36 5.83 -22.17
N ALA A 110 15.34 5.41 -23.43
CA ALA A 110 14.72 6.20 -24.49
C ALA A 110 13.21 6.37 -24.29
N THR A 111 12.51 5.35 -23.81
CA THR A 111 11.07 5.41 -23.50
C THR A 111 10.80 6.36 -22.33
N LEU A 112 11.49 6.20 -21.21
CA LEU A 112 11.34 7.08 -20.06
C LEU A 112 11.71 8.54 -20.37
N ARG A 113 12.73 8.77 -21.21
CA ARG A 113 13.10 10.12 -21.64
C ARG A 113 11.96 10.78 -22.45
N ARG A 114 11.30 10.04 -23.35
CA ARG A 114 10.13 10.55 -24.10
C ARG A 114 8.93 10.85 -23.19
N GLU A 115 8.83 10.18 -22.06
CA GLU A 115 7.82 10.41 -21.03
C GLU A 115 8.22 11.53 -20.02
N GLY A 116 9.34 12.23 -20.26
CA GLY A 116 9.77 13.38 -19.47
C GLY A 116 10.76 13.07 -18.34
N PHE A 117 11.21 11.82 -18.18
CA PHE A 117 12.18 11.45 -17.15
C PHE A 117 13.61 11.58 -17.67
N THR A 118 14.36 12.55 -17.15
CA THR A 118 15.80 12.68 -17.43
C THR A 118 16.58 11.52 -16.83
N GLU A 119 17.79 11.25 -17.31
CA GLU A 119 18.61 10.12 -16.84
C GLU A 119 18.90 10.15 -15.33
N SER A 120 18.99 11.34 -14.75
CA SER A 120 19.24 11.53 -13.31
C SER A 120 18.11 11.04 -12.41
N VAL A 121 16.90 10.89 -12.93
CA VAL A 121 15.72 10.39 -12.22
C VAL A 121 15.28 9.03 -12.74
N GLN A 122 16.14 8.32 -13.47
CA GLN A 122 15.90 6.95 -13.90
C GLN A 122 16.71 5.96 -13.07
N ARG A 123 16.09 4.83 -12.72
CA ARG A 123 16.73 3.69 -12.07
C ARG A 123 16.42 2.43 -12.85
N HIS A 124 17.44 1.59 -13.06
CA HIS A 124 17.29 0.32 -13.78
C HIS A 124 17.74 -0.83 -12.89
N GLU A 125 16.87 -1.81 -12.73
CA GLU A 125 17.10 -3.00 -11.93
C GLU A 125 17.09 -4.22 -12.86
N ARG A 126 18.15 -5.02 -12.76
CA ARG A 126 18.31 -6.22 -13.56
C ARG A 126 17.99 -7.45 -12.72
N SER A 127 17.27 -8.39 -13.30
CA SER A 127 16.99 -9.69 -12.69
C SER A 127 16.96 -10.78 -13.72
N LEU A 128 17.11 -12.01 -13.25
CA LEU A 128 17.04 -13.23 -14.04
C LEU A 128 15.92 -14.10 -13.48
N ALA A 129 15.07 -14.66 -14.34
CA ALA A 129 14.23 -15.76 -13.97
C ALA A 129 15.00 -17.05 -14.25
N ALA A 130 15.21 -17.85 -13.22
CA ALA A 130 15.97 -19.08 -13.30
C ALA A 130 15.22 -20.23 -12.63
N ARG A 131 15.57 -21.45 -13.01
CA ARG A 131 15.00 -22.69 -12.45
C ARG A 131 16.04 -23.80 -12.47
N TYR A 132 15.83 -24.86 -11.72
CA TYR A 132 16.55 -26.10 -11.99
C TYR A 132 16.07 -26.69 -13.32
N HIS A 133 16.98 -27.27 -14.06
CA HIS A 133 16.64 -27.91 -15.33
C HIS A 133 15.55 -28.98 -15.14
N GLY A 134 14.51 -28.93 -15.97
CA GLY A 134 13.34 -29.82 -15.89
C GLY A 134 12.24 -29.36 -14.91
N GLN A 135 12.40 -28.27 -14.16
CA GLN A 135 11.34 -27.70 -13.32
C GLN A 135 10.47 -26.73 -14.12
N SER A 136 9.18 -26.63 -13.73
CA SER A 136 8.23 -25.69 -14.34
C SER A 136 8.26 -24.31 -13.67
N PHE A 137 8.60 -24.23 -12.37
CA PHE A 137 8.57 -22.97 -11.63
C PHE A 137 9.90 -22.23 -11.72
N GLU A 138 9.81 -20.94 -11.98
CA GLU A 138 10.94 -20.02 -12.05
C GLU A 138 11.05 -19.22 -10.76
N LEU A 139 12.26 -19.00 -10.30
CA LEU A 139 12.56 -18.08 -9.22
C LEU A 139 13.29 -16.85 -9.77
N GLN A 140 12.80 -15.67 -9.43
CA GLN A 140 13.46 -14.44 -9.81
C GLN A 140 14.61 -14.13 -8.85
N ILE A 141 15.80 -13.94 -9.42
CA ILE A 141 17.01 -13.56 -8.69
C ILE A 141 17.54 -12.23 -9.20
N LYS A 142 18.05 -11.40 -8.32
CA LYS A 142 18.76 -10.18 -8.74
C LYS A 142 20.00 -10.58 -9.53
N GLN A 143 20.28 -9.88 -10.63
CA GLN A 143 21.54 -10.07 -11.30
C GLN A 143 22.68 -9.57 -10.41
N THR A 144 23.60 -10.47 -10.10
CA THR A 144 24.85 -10.18 -9.42
C THR A 144 26.02 -10.52 -10.36
N ARG A 145 27.15 -9.82 -10.20
CA ARG A 145 28.39 -10.25 -10.85
C ARG A 145 28.84 -11.58 -10.23
N GLY A 146 29.27 -12.52 -11.04
CA GLY A 146 29.81 -13.80 -10.60
C GLY A 146 28.84 -14.97 -10.81
N ASN A 147 28.95 -16.01 -9.99
CA ASN A 147 28.30 -17.29 -10.21
C ASN A 147 26.77 -17.21 -10.04
N ILE A 148 26.06 -17.17 -11.16
CA ILE A 148 24.59 -17.12 -11.23
C ILE A 148 23.95 -18.35 -10.57
N ALA A 149 24.52 -19.56 -10.77
CA ALA A 149 24.00 -20.77 -10.16
C ALA A 149 24.07 -20.71 -8.64
N ALA A 150 25.18 -20.23 -8.07
CA ALA A 150 25.30 -20.06 -6.63
C ALA A 150 24.32 -19.00 -6.08
N ALA A 151 24.06 -17.91 -6.83
CA ALA A 151 23.05 -16.91 -6.44
C ALA A 151 21.65 -17.53 -6.44
N PHE A 152 21.34 -18.37 -7.44
CA PHE A 152 20.07 -19.08 -7.52
C PHE A 152 19.91 -20.09 -6.37
N HIS A 153 20.93 -20.91 -6.08
CA HIS A 153 20.87 -21.86 -4.95
C HIS A 153 20.59 -21.16 -3.61
N ARG A 154 21.24 -20.02 -3.34
CA ARG A 154 20.97 -19.22 -2.13
C ARG A 154 19.52 -18.70 -2.10
N ALA A 155 19.04 -18.19 -3.22
CA ALA A 155 17.67 -17.69 -3.31
C ALA A 155 16.63 -18.82 -3.15
N HIS A 156 16.90 -19.99 -3.73
CA HIS A 156 16.06 -21.17 -3.60
C HIS A 156 16.02 -21.69 -2.15
N GLN A 157 17.19 -21.77 -1.50
CA GLN A 157 17.31 -22.13 -0.08
C GLN A 157 16.51 -21.15 0.81
N ALA A 158 16.64 -19.85 0.56
CA ALA A 158 15.92 -18.85 1.32
C ALA A 158 14.39 -18.92 1.12
N ARG A 159 13.94 -19.30 -0.08
CA ARG A 159 12.49 -19.33 -0.42
C ARG A 159 11.81 -20.61 0.01
N TYR A 160 12.50 -21.76 -0.15
CA TYR A 160 11.90 -23.10 -0.01
C TYR A 160 12.52 -23.94 1.12
N GLY A 161 13.58 -23.45 1.77
CA GLY A 161 14.26 -24.16 2.85
C GLY A 161 15.29 -25.21 2.38
N TYR A 162 15.51 -25.38 1.09
CA TYR A 162 16.49 -26.31 0.53
C TYR A 162 17.07 -25.80 -0.78
N ALA A 163 18.21 -26.38 -1.20
CA ALA A 163 18.84 -26.19 -2.50
C ALA A 163 19.30 -27.53 -3.09
N GLN A 164 19.31 -27.65 -4.42
CA GLN A 164 19.76 -28.84 -5.16
C GLN A 164 21.04 -28.47 -5.93
N GLU A 165 22.15 -28.30 -5.23
CA GLU A 165 23.40 -27.78 -5.80
C GLU A 165 23.98 -28.64 -6.92
N LYS A 166 23.63 -29.93 -6.96
CA LYS A 166 24.05 -30.88 -8.02
C LYS A 166 23.26 -30.71 -9.33
N ASN A 167 22.11 -30.03 -9.28
CA ASN A 167 21.25 -29.86 -10.44
C ASN A 167 21.67 -28.63 -11.25
N ALA A 168 21.65 -28.80 -12.59
CA ALA A 168 21.93 -27.69 -13.49
C ALA A 168 20.88 -26.59 -13.36
N VAL A 169 21.34 -25.34 -13.29
CA VAL A 169 20.49 -24.18 -13.29
C VAL A 169 20.31 -23.67 -14.72
N GLU A 170 19.08 -23.41 -15.11
CA GLU A 170 18.70 -22.84 -16.40
C GLU A 170 18.19 -21.39 -16.20
N ILE A 171 18.74 -20.48 -17.00
CA ILE A 171 18.24 -19.09 -17.06
C ILE A 171 17.16 -19.06 -18.13
N VAL A 172 15.92 -18.79 -17.70
CA VAL A 172 14.77 -18.77 -18.59
C VAL A 172 14.62 -17.41 -19.27
N SER A 173 14.71 -16.32 -18.50
CA SER A 173 14.60 -14.96 -19.03
C SER A 173 15.46 -13.96 -18.27
N ALA A 174 15.92 -12.94 -19.01
CA ALA A 174 16.49 -11.72 -18.46
C ALA A 174 15.40 -10.66 -18.36
N ARG A 175 15.36 -9.95 -17.24
CA ARG A 175 14.34 -8.91 -16.96
C ARG A 175 14.99 -7.62 -16.53
N VAL A 176 14.49 -6.51 -17.07
CA VAL A 176 14.89 -5.17 -16.67
C VAL A 176 13.63 -4.43 -16.19
N ARG A 177 13.68 -3.97 -14.95
CA ARG A 177 12.69 -3.08 -14.37
C ARG A 177 13.30 -1.67 -14.36
N SER A 178 12.75 -0.80 -15.18
CA SER A 178 13.20 0.58 -15.34
C SER A 178 12.18 1.53 -14.73
N ILE A 179 12.65 2.41 -13.87
CA ILE A 179 11.82 3.25 -13.00
C ILE A 179 12.13 4.71 -13.31
N GLY A 180 11.12 5.46 -13.71
CA GLY A 180 11.13 6.92 -13.73
C GLY A 180 10.64 7.44 -12.38
N ILE A 181 11.54 8.01 -11.61
CA ILE A 181 11.26 8.47 -10.24
C ILE A 181 10.44 9.75 -10.29
N VAL A 182 9.24 9.70 -9.71
CA VAL A 182 8.38 10.87 -9.52
C VAL A 182 8.79 11.58 -8.23
N ARG A 183 8.83 12.92 -8.27
CA ARG A 183 9.08 13.69 -7.04
C ARG A 183 7.89 13.58 -6.11
N SER A 184 8.13 13.08 -4.90
CA SER A 184 7.10 13.02 -3.86
C SER A 184 6.60 14.42 -3.48
N LEU A 185 5.30 14.55 -3.30
CA LEU A 185 4.69 15.77 -2.77
C LEU A 185 5.15 15.98 -1.33
N ARG A 186 5.61 17.18 -1.03
CA ARG A 186 5.96 17.54 0.35
C ARG A 186 4.68 17.85 1.11
N VAL A 187 4.29 16.99 2.03
CA VAL A 187 3.21 17.28 2.97
C VAL A 187 3.72 18.29 3.99
N SER A 188 3.18 19.49 3.97
CA SER A 188 3.51 20.52 4.96
C SER A 188 2.92 20.17 6.32
N LYS A 189 3.72 20.36 7.38
CA LYS A 189 3.22 20.27 8.76
C LYS A 189 2.50 21.57 9.09
N GLY A 190 1.26 21.48 9.55
CA GLY A 190 0.53 22.63 10.05
C GLY A 190 1.00 23.04 11.45
N ALA A 191 0.85 24.31 11.80
CA ALA A 191 1.09 24.77 13.16
C ALA A 191 0.12 24.06 14.11
N HIS A 192 0.65 23.50 15.19
CA HIS A 192 -0.15 22.76 16.17
C HIS A 192 -0.89 23.74 17.09
N THR A 193 -2.21 23.74 17.04
CA THR A 193 -3.07 24.46 17.99
C THR A 193 -3.68 23.43 18.94
N GLN A 194 -3.61 23.69 20.26
CA GLN A 194 -4.32 22.83 21.22
C GLN A 194 -5.71 23.44 21.51
N GLY A 195 -6.77 22.69 21.21
CA GLY A 195 -8.12 23.15 21.49
C GLY A 195 -9.20 22.09 21.24
N ALA A 196 -10.41 22.38 21.65
CA ALA A 196 -11.58 21.63 21.23
C ALA A 196 -12.05 22.18 19.88
N ALA A 197 -12.25 21.30 18.91
CA ALA A 197 -12.84 21.70 17.63
C ALA A 197 -14.24 22.28 17.84
N LYS A 198 -14.54 23.35 17.13
CA LYS A 198 -15.90 23.88 17.07
C LYS A 198 -16.73 23.05 16.09
N SER A 199 -17.83 22.46 16.58
CA SER A 199 -18.76 21.75 15.69
C SER A 199 -19.49 22.73 14.79
N HIS A 200 -19.68 22.33 13.53
CA HIS A 200 -20.47 23.10 12.57
C HIS A 200 -21.96 22.97 12.86
N ASP A 201 -22.42 21.74 13.20
CA ASP A 201 -23.83 21.44 13.46
C ASP A 201 -23.94 20.21 14.39
N PHE A 202 -25.18 19.82 14.70
CA PHE A 202 -25.54 18.60 15.41
C PHE A 202 -26.69 17.91 14.68
N ILE A 203 -26.58 16.59 14.47
CA ILE A 203 -27.65 15.79 13.87
C ILE A 203 -28.07 14.68 14.80
N ALA A 204 -29.37 14.31 14.72
CA ALA A 204 -29.86 13.09 15.34
C ALA A 204 -29.60 11.92 14.40
N THR A 205 -28.91 10.90 14.90
CA THR A 205 -28.62 9.66 14.14
C THR A 205 -28.79 8.45 15.04
N TYR A 206 -28.66 7.25 14.49
CA TYR A 206 -28.71 6.01 15.23
C TYR A 206 -27.36 5.32 15.21
N LEU A 207 -26.78 5.10 16.39
CA LEU A 207 -25.57 4.30 16.59
C LEU A 207 -25.91 3.17 17.55
N ASP A 208 -25.57 1.93 17.22
CA ASP A 208 -25.85 0.76 18.06
C ASP A 208 -27.32 0.68 18.56
N GLN A 209 -28.27 0.98 17.67
CA GLN A 209 -29.73 1.03 17.93
C GLN A 209 -30.18 2.16 18.87
N LYS A 210 -29.29 2.97 19.38
CA LYS A 210 -29.62 4.12 20.21
C LYS A 210 -29.70 5.39 19.36
N LYS A 211 -30.71 6.20 19.59
CA LYS A 211 -30.77 7.54 19.01
C LYS A 211 -29.77 8.41 19.74
N VAL A 212 -28.82 8.97 19.02
CA VAL A 212 -27.76 9.82 19.57
C VAL A 212 -27.75 11.16 18.85
N ARG A 213 -27.26 12.20 19.53
CA ARG A 213 -26.97 13.51 18.94
C ARG A 213 -25.48 13.57 18.62
N ALA A 214 -25.12 13.44 17.35
CA ALA A 214 -23.75 13.50 16.87
C ALA A 214 -23.37 14.93 16.47
N ALA A 215 -22.17 15.37 16.86
CA ALA A 215 -21.60 16.62 16.38
C ALA A 215 -21.16 16.44 14.91
N VAL A 216 -21.37 17.47 14.10
CA VAL A 216 -20.93 17.50 12.70
C VAL A 216 -19.76 18.46 12.56
N TYR A 217 -18.67 17.98 11.98
CA TYR A 217 -17.49 18.79 11.69
C TYR A 217 -17.26 18.81 10.19
N ARG A 218 -16.88 19.96 9.66
CA ARG A 218 -16.37 20.08 8.30
C ARG A 218 -14.86 19.92 8.32
N ARG A 219 -14.35 19.06 7.46
CA ARG A 219 -12.93 18.72 7.41
C ARG A 219 -12.04 19.92 7.16
N ASP A 220 -12.46 20.84 6.29
CA ASP A 220 -11.73 22.04 5.91
C ASP A 220 -11.58 23.06 7.08
N GLU A 221 -12.47 23.00 8.05
CA GLU A 221 -12.45 23.86 9.26
C GLU A 221 -11.54 23.32 10.37
N LEU A 222 -11.16 22.01 10.31
CA LEU A 222 -10.34 21.37 11.33
C LEU A 222 -8.86 21.74 11.20
N ARG A 223 -8.21 21.99 12.34
CA ARG A 223 -6.81 22.40 12.47
C ARG A 223 -5.98 21.34 13.20
N PRO A 224 -4.68 21.25 12.94
CA PRO A 224 -3.79 20.37 13.71
C PRO A 224 -3.89 20.66 15.22
N GLY A 225 -4.10 19.60 16.01
CA GLY A 225 -4.27 19.67 17.46
C GLY A 225 -5.71 19.74 17.94
N ASP A 226 -6.68 19.95 17.05
CA ASP A 226 -8.10 19.95 17.40
C ASP A 226 -8.55 18.59 17.94
N ARG A 227 -9.29 18.60 19.06
CA ARG A 227 -9.94 17.42 19.62
C ARG A 227 -11.43 17.47 19.28
N LEU A 228 -11.94 16.35 18.77
CA LEU A 228 -13.34 16.23 18.37
C LEU A 228 -14.15 15.63 19.52
N ARG A 229 -15.34 16.20 19.75
CA ARG A 229 -16.32 15.62 20.68
C ARG A 229 -16.99 14.42 19.99
N THR A 230 -17.00 13.27 20.64
CA THR A 230 -17.67 12.04 20.14
C THR A 230 -19.00 11.80 20.85
N PRO A 231 -20.04 11.23 20.18
CA PRO A 231 -20.02 10.79 18.79
C PRO A 231 -20.03 11.96 17.82
N CYS A 232 -19.36 11.80 16.66
CA CYS A 232 -19.36 12.83 15.64
C CYS A 232 -19.28 12.27 14.22
N ILE A 233 -19.61 13.12 13.27
CA ILE A 233 -19.46 12.89 11.84
C ILE A 233 -18.55 13.97 11.30
N VAL A 234 -17.50 13.56 10.59
CA VAL A 234 -16.64 14.48 9.85
C VAL A 234 -17.00 14.37 8.38
N THR A 235 -17.48 15.48 7.81
CA THR A 235 -17.84 15.57 6.39
C THR A 235 -16.77 16.29 5.60
N GLU A 236 -16.54 15.84 4.41
CA GLU A 236 -15.66 16.46 3.41
C GLU A 236 -16.21 16.27 2.00
N TYR A 237 -15.64 16.94 1.00
CA TYR A 237 -16.17 16.96 -0.37
C TYR A 237 -16.50 15.58 -0.93
N SER A 238 -15.65 14.58 -0.69
CA SER A 238 -15.75 13.26 -1.33
C SER A 238 -15.80 12.10 -0.35
N ALA A 239 -15.91 12.37 0.96
CA ALA A 239 -15.92 11.32 1.97
C ALA A 239 -16.67 11.74 3.24
N THR A 240 -17.09 10.73 4.00
CA THR A 240 -17.70 10.93 5.33
C THR A 240 -17.08 9.93 6.31
N THR A 241 -16.71 10.42 7.48
CA THR A 241 -16.18 9.60 8.58
C THR A 241 -17.12 9.64 9.76
N LEU A 242 -17.48 8.45 10.25
CA LEU A 242 -18.25 8.28 11.48
C LEU A 242 -17.31 7.95 12.64
N VAL A 243 -17.40 8.73 13.69
CA VAL A 243 -16.66 8.53 14.95
C VAL A 243 -17.66 8.23 16.05
N PRO A 244 -17.81 6.97 16.48
CA PRO A 244 -18.80 6.58 17.47
C PRO A 244 -18.39 6.97 18.91
N GLU A 245 -19.29 6.73 19.86
CA GLU A 245 -19.00 6.87 21.29
C GLU A 245 -17.86 5.95 21.75
N HIS A 246 -17.30 6.26 22.90
CA HIS A 246 -16.20 5.50 23.52
C HIS A 246 -14.92 5.46 22.67
N THR A 247 -14.69 6.50 21.87
CA THR A 247 -13.45 6.74 21.13
C THR A 247 -12.91 8.13 21.41
N ARG A 248 -11.62 8.32 21.17
CA ARG A 248 -10.97 9.63 21.22
C ARG A 248 -10.54 10.03 19.82
N ALA A 249 -10.92 11.19 19.36
CA ALA A 249 -10.57 11.68 18.03
C ALA A 249 -9.86 13.02 18.10
N ALA A 250 -8.75 13.14 17.38
CA ALA A 250 -7.99 14.39 17.29
C ALA A 250 -7.34 14.53 15.90
N VAL A 251 -6.99 15.76 15.53
CA VAL A 251 -6.31 16.07 14.28
C VAL A 251 -4.80 16.13 14.52
N ASP A 252 -4.03 15.36 13.77
CA ASP A 252 -2.57 15.35 13.86
C ASP A 252 -1.91 16.53 13.11
N GLN A 253 -0.57 16.64 13.19
CA GLN A 253 0.22 17.68 12.51
C GLN A 253 0.12 17.64 10.97
N HIS A 254 -0.27 16.54 10.41
CA HIS A 254 -0.49 16.33 8.97
C HIS A 254 -1.95 16.50 8.56
N ARG A 255 -2.79 17.00 9.51
CA ARG A 255 -4.22 17.15 9.35
C ARG A 255 -4.98 15.84 9.16
N ASN A 256 -4.42 14.68 9.52
CA ASN A 256 -5.19 13.45 9.57
C ASN A 256 -6.08 13.43 10.81
N VAL A 257 -7.26 12.82 10.73
CA VAL A 257 -8.05 12.52 11.92
C VAL A 257 -7.60 11.18 12.48
N VAL A 258 -7.05 11.21 13.68
CA VAL A 258 -6.60 10.02 14.41
C VAL A 258 -7.68 9.66 15.42
N ILE A 259 -8.22 8.44 15.29
CA ILE A 259 -9.24 7.90 16.19
C ILE A 259 -8.59 6.77 17.00
N GLN A 260 -8.63 6.87 18.32
CA GLN A 260 -8.18 5.84 19.27
C GLN A 260 -9.40 5.13 19.84
N LEU A 261 -9.32 3.78 19.86
CA LEU A 261 -10.37 2.90 20.34
C LEU A 261 -10.17 2.53 21.81
#